data_bed6a0ef70011243eaafbcf8b820a5b8
#
_entry.id   bed6a0ef70011243eaafbcf8b820a5b8
#
_cell.length_a   1.000
_cell.length_b   1.000
_cell.length_c   1.000
_cell.angle_alpha   90.00
_cell.angle_beta   90.00
_cell.angle_gamma   90.00
#
_symmetry.space_group_name_H-M   'P 1'
#
loop_
_entity.id
_entity.type
_entity.pdbx_description
1 polymer ?
#
loop_
_entity_poly.entity_id
_entity_poly.type
_entity_poly.pdbx_seq_one_letter_code
_entity_poly.pdbx_strand_id
1 'polypeptide(L)'
;VFDVDGEFSHSWGKMGSGAGELDGPSGVAFDRDQNLLVVDHHNHRVQRYSQNGIFLSEFGSFGSMNGELNLPWGITVSSEGDIYVADWRNDRIQQFSPDGEYLASFGRSGRDDGEVFRPSSVAVDPDGYVYVADWGNERVQIFDPDGRFVQSIRGAATDSKWAEAFLEINLEEAAARERANMEPDIKF
;
A
#
# COMPACT_ATOMS: atom_id res chain seq x y z
N VAL A 1 21.49 3.28 -3.11
CA VAL A 1 21.42 2.60 -4.42
C VAL A 1 22.48 1.52 -4.44
N PHE A 2 22.10 0.34 -4.91
CA PHE A 2 22.99 -0.80 -5.12
C PHE A 2 23.02 -1.10 -6.61
N ASP A 3 24.12 -1.64 -7.11
CA ASP A 3 24.25 -2.08 -8.47
C ASP A 3 23.62 -3.48 -8.69
N VAL A 4 23.76 -4.03 -9.91
CA VAL A 4 23.18 -5.33 -10.28
C VAL A 4 23.83 -6.52 -9.55
N ASP A 5 25.02 -6.35 -9.02
CA ASP A 5 25.78 -7.34 -8.24
C ASP A 5 25.49 -7.23 -6.72
N GLY A 6 24.67 -6.23 -6.32
CA GLY A 6 24.30 -5.96 -4.94
C GLY A 6 25.33 -5.14 -4.17
N GLU A 7 26.33 -4.57 -4.85
CA GLU A 7 27.34 -3.71 -4.22
C GLU A 7 26.78 -2.30 -4.02
N PHE A 8 27.09 -1.68 -2.87
CA PHE A 8 26.68 -0.31 -2.59
C PHE A 8 27.34 0.66 -3.55
N SER A 9 26.56 1.43 -4.28
CA SER A 9 27.02 2.45 -5.22
C SER A 9 27.06 3.83 -4.57
N HIS A 10 25.89 4.34 -4.17
CA HIS A 10 25.76 5.67 -3.57
C HIS A 10 24.43 5.81 -2.82
N SER A 11 24.33 6.88 -2.02
CA SER A 11 23.07 7.31 -1.39
C SER A 11 22.77 8.76 -1.73
N TRP A 12 21.51 9.11 -1.68
CA TRP A 12 21.01 10.48 -1.82
C TRP A 12 19.79 10.68 -0.90
N GLY A 13 19.38 11.95 -0.77
CA GLY A 13 18.34 12.34 0.17
C GLY A 13 18.93 12.60 1.56
N LYS A 14 18.23 13.39 2.33
CA LYS A 14 18.50 13.68 3.74
C LYS A 14 17.20 13.77 4.51
N MET A 15 17.25 13.59 5.81
CA MET A 15 16.11 13.72 6.69
C MET A 15 15.63 15.18 6.75
N GLY A 16 14.31 15.37 6.66
CA GLY A 16 13.68 16.68 6.81
C GLY A 16 12.33 16.79 6.07
N SER A 17 11.80 18.00 5.98
CA SER A 17 10.50 18.31 5.37
C SER A 17 10.58 19.24 4.14
N GLY A 18 11.75 19.70 3.77
CA GLY A 18 11.95 20.52 2.57
C GLY A 18 11.88 19.69 1.29
N ALA A 19 11.90 20.37 0.14
CA ALA A 19 11.98 19.72 -1.17
C ALA A 19 13.27 18.89 -1.28
N GLY A 20 13.13 17.61 -1.64
CA GLY A 20 14.24 16.66 -1.69
C GLY A 20 14.67 16.10 -0.34
N GLU A 21 14.03 16.49 0.77
CA GLU A 21 14.20 15.90 2.09
C GLU A 21 13.07 14.89 2.35
N LEU A 22 13.32 13.85 3.14
CA LEU A 22 12.38 12.76 3.41
C LEU A 22 12.23 12.53 4.93
N ASP A 23 11.02 12.22 5.37
CA ASP A 23 10.75 11.73 6.72
C ASP A 23 9.89 10.46 6.68
N GLY A 24 10.47 9.32 7.03
CA GLY A 24 9.83 8.02 7.01
C GLY A 24 9.41 7.57 5.59
N PRO A 25 10.31 7.53 4.58
CA PRO A 25 9.93 7.04 3.26
C PRO A 25 9.45 5.58 3.35
N SER A 26 8.27 5.30 2.76
CA SER A 26 7.61 3.99 2.88
C SER A 26 7.50 3.26 1.53
N GLY A 27 6.73 3.77 0.59
CA GLY A 27 6.51 3.17 -0.73
C GLY A 27 7.34 3.84 -1.81
N VAL A 28 7.76 3.06 -2.82
CA VAL A 28 8.47 3.57 -3.99
C VAL A 28 7.90 2.95 -5.27
N ALA A 29 7.89 3.72 -6.35
CA ALA A 29 7.52 3.26 -7.68
C ALA A 29 8.30 4.05 -8.74
N PHE A 30 8.43 3.49 -9.95
CA PHE A 30 8.95 4.24 -11.09
C PHE A 30 7.79 4.74 -11.96
N ASP A 31 7.89 6.00 -12.43
CA ASP A 31 7.00 6.51 -13.47
C ASP A 31 7.46 6.06 -14.87
N ARG A 32 6.69 6.42 -15.91
CA ARG A 32 7.00 6.06 -17.30
C ARG A 32 8.33 6.64 -17.79
N ASP A 33 8.75 7.76 -17.25
CA ASP A 33 10.02 8.42 -17.58
C ASP A 33 11.20 7.87 -16.76
N GLN A 34 10.96 6.79 -16.00
CA GLN A 34 11.93 6.17 -15.10
C GLN A 34 12.38 7.08 -13.96
N ASN A 35 11.58 8.08 -13.59
CA ASN A 35 11.80 8.82 -12.36
C ASN A 35 11.26 8.03 -11.17
N LEU A 36 11.89 8.17 -10.03
CA LEU A 36 11.49 7.51 -8.80
C LEU A 36 10.46 8.36 -8.05
N LEU A 37 9.29 7.79 -7.82
CA LEU A 37 8.28 8.31 -6.89
C LEU A 37 8.55 7.72 -5.51
N VAL A 38 8.56 8.56 -4.48
CA VAL A 38 8.79 8.17 -3.09
C VAL A 38 7.65 8.70 -2.23
N VAL A 39 6.97 7.81 -1.52
CA VAL A 39 6.01 8.20 -0.49
C VAL A 39 6.76 8.69 0.73
N ASP A 40 6.63 9.96 1.02
CA ASP A 40 7.23 10.66 2.16
C ASP A 40 6.20 10.69 3.30
N HIS A 41 6.11 9.57 4.00
CA HIS A 41 5.02 9.17 4.91
C HIS A 41 4.69 10.24 5.96
N HIS A 42 5.68 10.66 6.74
CA HIS A 42 5.45 11.63 7.81
C HIS A 42 5.27 13.07 7.31
N ASN A 43 5.68 13.35 6.08
CA ASN A 43 5.44 14.64 5.42
C ASN A 43 4.14 14.65 4.59
N HIS A 44 3.36 13.56 4.58
CA HIS A 44 2.03 13.47 3.96
C HIS A 44 2.03 13.81 2.46
N ARG A 45 3.08 13.42 1.73
CA ARG A 45 3.26 13.75 0.32
C ARG A 45 3.92 12.62 -0.46
N VAL A 46 3.95 12.75 -1.77
CA VAL A 46 4.79 11.97 -2.68
C VAL A 46 5.79 12.91 -3.34
N GLN A 47 7.05 12.54 -3.35
CA GLN A 47 8.09 13.27 -4.05
C GLN A 47 8.59 12.49 -5.26
N ARG A 48 8.93 13.22 -6.34
CA ARG A 48 9.50 12.66 -7.57
C ARG A 48 10.97 13.05 -7.67
N TYR A 49 11.79 12.06 -8.01
CA TYR A 49 13.22 12.22 -8.19
C TYR A 49 13.67 11.65 -9.53
N SER A 50 14.66 12.26 -10.16
CA SER A 50 15.34 11.64 -11.28
C SER A 50 16.10 10.38 -10.83
N GLN A 51 16.55 9.55 -11.79
CA GLN A 51 17.38 8.37 -11.51
C GLN A 51 18.67 8.70 -10.73
N ASN A 52 19.14 9.94 -10.80
CA ASN A 52 20.32 10.41 -10.07
C ASN A 52 20.00 11.02 -8.70
N GLY A 53 18.76 10.89 -8.22
CA GLY A 53 18.32 11.40 -6.93
C GLY A 53 18.11 12.92 -6.87
N ILE A 54 17.97 13.59 -8.02
CA ILE A 54 17.64 15.02 -8.08
C ILE A 54 16.15 15.18 -7.89
N PHE A 55 15.71 15.99 -6.92
CA PHE A 55 14.32 16.36 -6.73
C PHE A 55 13.73 17.04 -7.98
N LEU A 56 12.58 16.61 -8.41
CA LEU A 56 11.87 17.14 -9.59
C LEU A 56 10.56 17.83 -9.23
N SER A 57 9.70 17.18 -8.46
CA SER A 57 8.40 17.69 -8.06
C SER A 57 7.85 16.96 -6.85
N GLU A 58 6.75 17.46 -6.29
CA GLU A 58 5.99 16.80 -5.24
C GLU A 58 4.49 17.07 -5.40
N PHE A 59 3.67 16.19 -4.82
CA PHE A 59 2.22 16.36 -4.71
C PHE A 59 1.71 15.74 -3.41
N GLY A 60 0.50 16.13 -3.02
CA GLY A 60 -0.07 15.77 -1.72
C GLY A 60 0.32 16.75 -0.61
N SER A 61 -0.52 16.83 0.40
CA SER A 61 -0.31 17.61 1.63
C SER A 61 -1.17 16.99 2.73
N PHE A 62 -0.87 17.30 4.00
CA PHE A 62 -1.66 16.80 5.12
C PHE A 62 -3.13 17.21 5.02
N GLY A 63 -4.04 16.23 5.07
CA GLY A 63 -5.48 16.45 5.13
C GLY A 63 -6.30 15.23 4.72
N SER A 64 -7.60 15.45 4.45
CA SER A 64 -8.57 14.42 4.07
C SER A 64 -9.38 14.75 2.81
N MET A 65 -9.17 15.92 2.22
CA MET A 65 -9.83 16.30 0.97
C MET A 65 -9.22 15.56 -0.23
N ASN A 66 -9.79 15.73 -1.40
CA ASN A 66 -9.24 15.19 -2.65
C ASN A 66 -7.86 15.78 -2.92
N GLY A 67 -6.88 14.90 -3.19
CA GLY A 67 -5.49 15.29 -3.37
C GLY A 67 -4.69 15.47 -2.06
N GLU A 68 -5.35 15.56 -0.91
CA GLU A 68 -4.68 15.57 0.40
C GLU A 68 -4.43 14.13 0.88
N LEU A 69 -3.36 13.92 1.61
CA LEU A 69 -2.90 12.63 2.11
C LEU A 69 -2.73 12.64 3.63
N ASN A 70 -2.95 11.51 4.26
CA ASN A 70 -2.71 11.37 5.69
C ASN A 70 -1.93 10.09 5.98
N LEU A 71 -0.64 10.23 6.26
CA LEU A 71 0.31 9.12 6.43
C LEU A 71 0.23 8.11 5.28
N PRO A 72 0.41 8.52 4.00
CA PRO A 72 0.34 7.60 2.87
C PRO A 72 1.40 6.51 2.99
N TRP A 73 1.12 5.29 2.50
CA TRP A 73 2.03 4.16 2.69
C TRP A 73 2.54 3.57 1.38
N GLY A 74 1.69 2.85 0.64
CA GLY A 74 2.06 2.20 -0.62
C GLY A 74 1.75 3.05 -1.83
N ILE A 75 2.47 2.81 -2.93
CA ILE A 75 2.32 3.51 -4.20
C ILE A 75 2.54 2.54 -5.35
N THR A 76 1.81 2.72 -6.44
CA THR A 76 2.06 2.05 -7.72
C THR A 76 1.76 2.99 -8.88
N VAL A 77 2.25 2.64 -10.07
CA VAL A 77 1.97 3.35 -11.32
C VAL A 77 1.36 2.36 -12.31
N SER A 78 0.22 2.73 -12.90
CA SER A 78 -0.47 1.91 -13.90
C SER A 78 0.23 1.92 -15.26
N SER A 79 -0.21 1.04 -16.17
CA SER A 79 0.22 1.03 -17.57
C SER A 79 -0.05 2.37 -18.28
N GLU A 80 -1.06 3.11 -17.86
CA GLU A 80 -1.41 4.42 -18.41
C GLU A 80 -0.56 5.56 -17.81
N GLY A 81 0.19 5.31 -16.75
CA GLY A 81 1.05 6.27 -16.07
C GLY A 81 0.38 6.94 -14.86
N ASP A 82 -0.87 6.60 -14.56
CA ASP A 82 -1.56 7.10 -13.37
C ASP A 82 -0.96 6.53 -12.10
N ILE A 83 -0.91 7.36 -11.08
CA ILE A 83 -0.28 7.06 -9.80
C ILE A 83 -1.35 6.72 -8.79
N TYR A 84 -1.23 5.59 -8.12
CA TYR A 84 -2.15 5.15 -7.07
C TYR A 84 -1.43 5.13 -5.73
N VAL A 85 -2.03 5.77 -4.72
CA VAL A 85 -1.44 5.93 -3.38
C VAL A 85 -2.38 5.37 -2.33
N ALA A 86 -1.87 4.51 -1.47
CA ALA A 86 -2.59 4.05 -0.28
C ALA A 86 -2.54 5.13 0.80
N ASP A 87 -3.65 5.86 0.94
CA ASP A 87 -3.85 6.95 1.89
C ASP A 87 -4.32 6.39 3.23
N TRP A 88 -3.32 5.85 3.98
CA TRP A 88 -3.49 4.92 5.09
C TRP A 88 -4.43 5.40 6.19
N ARG A 89 -4.30 6.66 6.64
CA ARG A 89 -5.13 7.21 7.74
C ARG A 89 -6.48 7.78 7.26
N ASN A 90 -6.65 7.91 5.95
CA ASN A 90 -7.92 8.31 5.35
C ASN A 90 -8.74 7.12 4.82
N ASP A 91 -8.24 5.89 5.04
CA ASP A 91 -8.93 4.64 4.68
C ASP A 91 -9.40 4.61 3.22
N ARG A 92 -8.50 4.98 2.29
CA ARG A 92 -8.80 5.02 0.86
C ARG A 92 -7.55 4.81 0.00
N ILE A 93 -7.75 4.52 -1.27
CA ILE A 93 -6.73 4.67 -2.31
C ILE A 93 -7.08 5.94 -3.09
N GLN A 94 -6.10 6.77 -3.41
CA GLN A 94 -6.27 7.88 -4.32
C GLN A 94 -5.49 7.64 -5.62
N GLN A 95 -6.13 7.99 -6.74
CA GLN A 95 -5.55 8.01 -8.08
C GLN A 95 -5.19 9.44 -8.46
N PHE A 96 -3.99 9.60 -8.99
CA PHE A 96 -3.47 10.87 -9.48
C PHE A 96 -3.01 10.71 -10.93
N SER A 97 -3.06 11.79 -11.70
CA SER A 97 -2.44 11.84 -13.02
C SER A 97 -0.92 11.69 -12.94
N PRO A 98 -0.23 11.46 -14.06
CA PRO A 98 1.24 11.48 -14.10
C PRO A 98 1.85 12.78 -13.53
N ASP A 99 1.13 13.91 -13.59
CA ASP A 99 1.59 15.20 -13.06
C ASP A 99 1.25 15.42 -11.58
N GLY A 100 0.53 14.47 -10.94
CA GLY A 100 0.15 14.54 -9.53
C GLY A 100 -1.19 15.23 -9.26
N GLU A 101 -2.02 15.46 -10.28
CA GLU A 101 -3.37 15.98 -10.11
C GLU A 101 -4.34 14.86 -9.69
N TYR A 102 -5.18 15.13 -8.69
CA TYR A 102 -6.19 14.18 -8.23
C TYR A 102 -7.18 13.80 -9.34
N LEU A 103 -7.43 12.50 -9.50
CA LEU A 103 -8.39 11.95 -10.47
C LEU A 103 -9.57 11.25 -9.79
N ALA A 104 -9.31 10.30 -8.90
CA ALA A 104 -10.34 9.47 -8.30
C ALA A 104 -9.92 8.93 -6.91
N SER A 105 -10.89 8.35 -6.19
CA SER A 105 -10.66 7.59 -4.96
C SER A 105 -11.39 6.25 -4.98
N PHE A 106 -10.78 5.25 -4.38
CA PHE A 106 -11.31 3.89 -4.23
C PHE A 106 -11.39 3.54 -2.75
N GLY A 107 -12.49 2.90 -2.35
CA GLY A 107 -12.76 2.57 -0.97
C GLY A 107 -13.27 3.76 -0.15
N ARG A 108 -13.77 3.44 1.01
CA ARG A 108 -14.15 4.37 2.10
C ARG A 108 -13.92 3.66 3.41
N SER A 109 -13.83 4.40 4.51
CA SER A 109 -13.58 3.84 5.85
C SER A 109 -14.65 2.83 6.25
N GLY A 110 -14.24 1.62 6.64
CA GLY A 110 -15.13 0.59 7.14
C GLY A 110 -14.61 -0.85 6.94
N ARG A 111 -15.52 -1.83 7.13
CA ARG A 111 -15.19 -3.27 7.09
C ARG A 111 -16.01 -4.07 6.09
N ASP A 112 -17.04 -3.47 5.51
CA ASP A 112 -17.89 -4.12 4.53
C ASP A 112 -17.20 -4.20 3.15
N ASP A 113 -17.81 -4.87 2.20
CA ASP A 113 -17.33 -4.94 0.83
C ASP A 113 -17.33 -3.54 0.19
N GLY A 114 -16.19 -3.18 -0.42
CA GLY A 114 -15.95 -1.85 -0.94
C GLY A 114 -15.50 -0.82 0.10
N GLU A 115 -15.48 -1.18 1.38
CA GLU A 115 -14.89 -0.38 2.45
C GLU A 115 -13.48 -0.86 2.76
N VAL A 116 -12.58 0.04 3.12
CA VAL A 116 -11.20 -0.28 3.48
C VAL A 116 -10.84 0.32 4.83
N PHE A 117 -9.93 -0.34 5.52
CA PHE A 117 -9.42 0.14 6.79
C PHE A 117 -7.89 0.03 6.82
N ARG A 118 -7.24 1.18 6.84
CA ARG A 118 -5.78 1.28 6.84
C ARG A 118 -5.11 0.52 5.70
N PRO A 119 -5.41 0.86 4.43
CA PRO A 119 -4.78 0.19 3.29
C PRO A 119 -3.28 0.43 3.30
N SER A 120 -2.49 -0.65 3.20
CA SER A 120 -1.02 -0.57 3.26
C SER A 120 -0.37 -0.56 1.89
N SER A 121 -1.03 -1.12 0.88
CA SER A 121 -0.46 -1.20 -0.48
C SER A 121 -1.55 -1.25 -1.53
N VAL A 122 -1.18 -0.92 -2.75
CA VAL A 122 -2.03 -0.96 -3.93
C VAL A 122 -1.24 -1.48 -5.12
N ALA A 123 -1.90 -2.26 -5.97
CA ALA A 123 -1.39 -2.67 -7.28
C ALA A 123 -2.49 -2.47 -8.32
N VAL A 124 -2.11 -2.23 -9.56
CA VAL A 124 -3.05 -2.07 -10.67
C VAL A 124 -2.62 -2.98 -11.80
N ASP A 125 -3.54 -3.77 -12.34
CA ASP A 125 -3.27 -4.64 -13.47
C ASP A 125 -3.39 -3.90 -14.82
N PRO A 126 -2.99 -4.53 -15.94
CA PRO A 126 -3.09 -3.89 -17.27
C PRO A 126 -4.52 -3.54 -17.71
N ASP A 127 -5.54 -4.17 -17.16
CA ASP A 127 -6.94 -3.92 -17.45
C ASP A 127 -7.54 -2.82 -16.55
N GLY A 128 -6.73 -2.26 -15.62
CA GLY A 128 -7.09 -1.17 -14.73
C GLY A 128 -7.80 -1.60 -13.44
N TYR A 129 -7.86 -2.90 -13.14
CA TYR A 129 -8.37 -3.34 -11.83
C TYR A 129 -7.40 -2.97 -10.72
N VAL A 130 -7.95 -2.47 -9.62
CA VAL A 130 -7.20 -1.97 -8.47
C VAL A 130 -7.26 -2.99 -7.33
N TYR A 131 -6.11 -3.51 -6.94
CA TYR A 131 -5.93 -4.49 -5.86
C TYR A 131 -5.42 -3.76 -4.62
N VAL A 132 -6.17 -3.81 -3.54
CA VAL A 132 -5.88 -3.08 -2.31
C VAL A 132 -5.54 -4.06 -1.19
N ALA A 133 -4.35 -3.96 -0.64
CA ALA A 133 -4.00 -4.63 0.61
C ALA A 133 -4.68 -3.87 1.77
N ASP A 134 -5.89 -4.31 2.11
CA ASP A 134 -6.74 -3.77 3.17
C ASP A 134 -6.29 -4.35 4.52
N TRP A 135 -5.16 -3.79 5.01
CA TRP A 135 -4.39 -4.33 6.12
C TRP A 135 -5.20 -4.44 7.41
N GLY A 136 -5.96 -3.40 7.74
CA GLY A 136 -6.76 -3.38 8.97
C GLY A 136 -7.97 -4.31 8.95
N ASN A 137 -8.33 -4.87 7.78
CA ASN A 137 -9.39 -5.86 7.60
C ASN A 137 -8.85 -7.25 7.20
N GLU A 138 -7.52 -7.43 7.15
CA GLU A 138 -6.84 -8.71 6.87
C GLU A 138 -7.29 -9.36 5.55
N ARG A 139 -7.39 -8.54 4.48
CA ARG A 139 -7.85 -8.99 3.17
C ARG A 139 -7.20 -8.22 2.02
N VAL A 140 -7.33 -8.75 0.81
CA VAL A 140 -7.13 -7.99 -0.42
C VAL A 140 -8.50 -7.72 -1.04
N GLN A 141 -8.78 -6.48 -1.40
CA GLN A 141 -9.97 -6.13 -2.16
C GLN A 141 -9.62 -5.75 -3.59
N ILE A 142 -10.52 -6.07 -4.51
CA ILE A 142 -10.40 -5.76 -5.93
C ILE A 142 -11.53 -4.81 -6.31
N PHE A 143 -11.16 -3.71 -6.96
CA PHE A 143 -12.09 -2.74 -7.53
C PHE A 143 -11.93 -2.71 -9.05
N ASP A 144 -13.02 -2.48 -9.78
CA ASP A 144 -12.96 -2.24 -11.20
C ASP A 144 -12.40 -0.83 -11.52
N PRO A 145 -12.10 -0.50 -12.79
CA PRO A 145 -11.59 0.82 -13.17
C PRO A 145 -12.53 2.00 -12.82
N ASP A 146 -13.82 1.73 -12.63
CA ASP A 146 -14.81 2.73 -12.21
C ASP A 146 -14.89 2.89 -10.68
N GLY A 147 -14.09 2.13 -9.92
CA GLY A 147 -14.05 2.16 -8.45
C GLY A 147 -15.12 1.34 -7.76
N ARG A 148 -15.82 0.44 -8.49
CA ARG A 148 -16.82 -0.46 -7.90
C ARG A 148 -16.12 -1.69 -7.34
N PHE A 149 -16.55 -2.11 -6.15
CA PHE A 149 -16.09 -3.36 -5.55
C PHE A 149 -16.43 -4.56 -6.45
N VAL A 150 -15.44 -5.43 -6.65
CA VAL A 150 -15.58 -6.67 -7.45
C VAL A 150 -15.52 -7.89 -6.55
N GLN A 151 -14.46 -8.00 -5.75
CA GLN A 151 -14.19 -9.19 -4.95
C GLN A 151 -13.28 -8.89 -3.77
N SER A 152 -13.40 -9.67 -2.69
CA SER A 152 -12.40 -9.74 -1.63
C SER A 152 -11.74 -11.12 -1.58
N ILE A 153 -10.42 -11.11 -1.33
CA ILE A 153 -9.62 -12.31 -1.12
C ILE A 153 -9.15 -12.26 0.33
N ARG A 154 -9.56 -13.25 1.11
CA ARG A 154 -9.06 -13.47 2.47
C ARG A 154 -8.14 -14.68 2.44
N GLY A 155 -6.98 -14.57 3.07
CA GLY A 155 -6.17 -15.73 3.36
C GLY A 155 -6.93 -16.58 4.37
N ALA A 156 -7.58 -17.65 3.93
CA ALA A 156 -7.80 -18.75 4.83
C ALA A 156 -6.39 -19.30 5.11
N ALA A 157 -5.90 -19.17 6.33
CA ALA A 157 -4.78 -19.98 6.78
C ALA A 157 -5.28 -21.42 6.84
N THR A 158 -5.33 -22.07 5.66
CA THR A 158 -5.47 -23.52 5.62
C THR A 158 -4.14 -24.06 6.12
N ASP A 159 -4.21 -24.89 7.14
CA ASP A 159 -3.05 -25.63 7.60
C ASP A 159 -2.38 -26.32 6.41
N SER A 160 -1.07 -26.31 6.35
CA SER A 160 -0.37 -27.11 5.35
C SER A 160 -0.77 -28.58 5.56
N LYS A 161 -0.76 -29.39 4.48
CA LYS A 161 -1.06 -30.84 4.59
C LYS A 161 -0.23 -31.54 5.68
N TRP A 162 0.97 -31.02 5.96
CA TRP A 162 1.81 -31.50 7.06
C TRP A 162 1.23 -31.09 8.42
N ALA A 163 0.78 -29.85 8.56
CA ALA A 163 0.19 -29.36 9.81
C ALA A 163 -1.16 -30.04 10.10
N GLU A 164 -1.98 -30.26 9.07
CA GLU A 164 -3.22 -31.06 9.19
C GLU A 164 -2.92 -32.47 9.69
N ALA A 165 -1.99 -33.16 9.05
CA ALA A 165 -1.58 -34.52 9.47
C ALA A 165 -0.95 -34.57 10.87
N PHE A 166 -0.21 -33.53 11.27
CA PHE A 166 0.34 -33.40 12.60
C PHE A 166 -0.75 -33.19 13.66
N LEU A 167 -1.73 -32.34 13.38
CA LEU A 167 -2.84 -32.05 14.29
C LEU A 167 -3.82 -33.23 14.42
N GLU A 168 -4.01 -34.03 13.37
CA GLU A 168 -4.80 -35.26 13.40
C GLU A 168 -4.22 -36.29 14.39
N ILE A 169 -2.91 -36.33 14.56
CA ILE A 169 -2.22 -37.24 15.47
C ILE A 169 -2.10 -36.66 16.88
N ASN A 170 -2.05 -35.34 17.01
CA ASN A 170 -1.82 -34.63 18.28
C ASN A 170 -3.08 -33.84 18.71
N LEU A 171 -4.08 -34.55 19.19
CA LEU A 171 -5.41 -33.99 19.54
C LEU A 171 -5.35 -32.91 20.64
N GLU A 172 -4.38 -32.97 21.56
CA GLU A 172 -4.20 -31.91 22.58
C GLU A 172 -3.71 -30.60 21.99
N GLU A 173 -2.80 -30.66 21.02
CA GLU A 173 -2.29 -29.49 20.27
C GLU A 173 -3.40 -28.91 19.40
N ALA A 174 -4.18 -29.74 18.71
CA ALA A 174 -5.34 -29.33 17.93
C ALA A 174 -6.37 -28.58 18.79
N ALA A 175 -6.71 -29.14 19.95
CA ALA A 175 -7.65 -28.50 20.89
C ALA A 175 -7.08 -27.21 21.54
N ALA A 176 -5.76 -27.11 21.73
CA ALA A 176 -5.12 -25.89 22.22
C ALA A 176 -5.16 -24.77 21.16
N ARG A 177 -4.94 -25.13 19.88
CA ARG A 177 -5.00 -24.21 18.76
C ARG A 177 -6.42 -23.71 18.48
N GLU A 178 -7.40 -24.59 18.54
CA GLU A 178 -8.81 -24.22 18.41
C GLU A 178 -9.25 -23.24 19.51
N ARG A 179 -8.76 -23.42 20.74
CA ARG A 179 -8.97 -22.48 21.86
C ARG A 179 -8.22 -21.15 21.67
N ALA A 180 -7.06 -21.15 21.04
CA ALA A 180 -6.28 -19.93 20.74
C ALA A 180 -6.88 -19.11 19.57
N ASN A 181 -7.55 -19.77 18.61
CA ASN A 181 -8.24 -19.12 17.49
C ASN A 181 -9.63 -18.57 17.87
N MET A 182 -10.13 -18.89 19.05
CA MET A 182 -11.36 -18.32 19.59
C MET A 182 -11.04 -16.99 20.28
N GLU A 183 -11.07 -15.91 19.49
CA GLU A 183 -10.87 -14.49 19.79
C GLU A 183 -9.40 -14.04 19.93
N PRO A 184 -8.84 -13.37 18.92
CA PRO A 184 -7.74 -12.47 19.18
C PRO A 184 -8.30 -11.23 19.90
N ASP A 185 -8.20 -11.22 21.21
CA ASP A 185 -8.48 -10.04 22.04
C ASP A 185 -7.32 -9.05 21.88
N ILE A 186 -7.18 -8.48 20.67
CA ILE A 186 -6.25 -7.39 20.42
C ILE A 186 -7.01 -6.09 20.71
N LYS A 187 -7.03 -5.72 21.98
CA LYS A 187 -7.35 -4.35 22.40
C LYS A 187 -6.11 -3.49 22.16
N PHE A 188 -6.18 -2.63 21.14
CA PHE A 188 -5.30 -1.47 20.99
C PHE A 188 -5.93 -0.23 21.61
#